data_f86fc8584598069859b2a3630ec2550e
#
_entry.id   f86fc8584598069859b2a3630ec2550e
#
_cell.length_a   1.000
_cell.length_b   1.000
_cell.length_c   1.000
_cell.angle_alpha   90.00
_cell.angle_beta   90.00
_cell.angle_gamma   90.00
#
_symmetry.space_group_name_H-M   'P 1'
#
loop_
_entity.id
_entity.type
_entity.pdbx_description
1 polymer ?
#
loop_
_entity_poly.entity_id
_entity_poly.type
_entity_poly.pdbx_seq_one_letter_code
_entity_poly.pdbx_strand_id
1 'polypeptide(L)'
;MEITYKRELKHNYLIIIPEETFYDSYEIRMMASNCIDGLLKFHVKQVDNIRSYYYEITSRQPLTRLLEYQSLGAEELRCLITGIVRTLERMETYLLQEGQILLEPDYIYVEPENFTVYLWLIPG
;
A
#
# COMPACT_ATOMS: atom_id res chain seq x y z
N MET A 1 3.43 -15.04 5.18
CA MET A 1 2.52 -13.91 5.43
C MET A 1 1.19 -14.17 4.74
N GLU A 2 0.12 -14.13 5.50
CA GLU A 2 -1.21 -14.40 4.97
C GLU A 2 -1.91 -13.11 4.60
N ILE A 3 -2.42 -13.06 3.37
CA ILE A 3 -3.12 -11.89 2.86
C ILE A 3 -4.59 -12.25 2.67
N THR A 4 -5.47 -11.46 3.26
CA THR A 4 -6.91 -11.60 3.05
C THR A 4 -7.49 -10.30 2.52
N TYR A 5 -8.65 -10.41 1.90
CA TYR A 5 -9.36 -9.25 1.36
C TYR A 5 -10.71 -9.16 2.03
N LYS A 6 -11.13 -7.94 2.36
CA LYS A 6 -12.41 -7.72 3.02
C LYS A 6 -13.09 -6.48 2.46
N ARG A 7 -14.39 -6.57 2.26
CA ARG A 7 -15.20 -5.42 1.89
C ARG A 7 -16.10 -5.04 3.05
N GLU A 8 -16.01 -3.77 3.48
CA GLU A 8 -16.89 -3.22 4.51
C GLU A 8 -17.57 -1.98 3.97
N LEU A 9 -18.90 -2.04 3.84
CA LEU A 9 -19.69 -0.94 3.27
C LEU A 9 -19.16 -0.56 1.88
N LYS A 10 -18.62 0.65 1.75
CA LYS A 10 -18.07 1.15 0.47
C LYS A 10 -16.56 1.03 0.38
N HIS A 11 -15.93 0.38 1.36
CA HIS A 11 -14.48 0.29 1.42
C HIS A 11 -14.00 -1.13 1.18
N ASN A 12 -12.90 -1.25 0.45
CA ASN A 12 -12.22 -2.52 0.25
C ASN A 12 -10.87 -2.46 0.92
N TYR A 13 -10.53 -3.54 1.63
CA TYR A 13 -9.28 -3.62 2.38
C TYR A 13 -8.48 -4.84 1.99
N LEU A 14 -7.17 -4.66 1.96
CA LEU A 14 -6.20 -5.74 1.97
C LEU A 14 -5.71 -5.86 3.40
N ILE A 15 -5.76 -7.06 3.97
CA ILE A 15 -5.49 -7.27 5.39
C ILE A 15 -4.36 -8.26 5.53
N ILE A 16 -3.38 -7.93 6.38
CA ILE A 16 -2.35 -8.88 6.78
C ILE A 16 -2.32 -8.99 8.29
N ILE A 17 -2.00 -10.20 8.78
CA ILE A 17 -1.82 -10.47 10.19
C ILE A 17 -0.33 -10.74 10.39
N PRO A 18 0.38 -9.86 11.11
CA PRO A 18 1.80 -10.08 11.35
C PRO A 18 2.02 -11.31 12.23
N GLU A 19 3.07 -12.06 11.93
CA GLU A 19 3.35 -13.30 12.65
C GLU A 19 3.96 -13.07 14.03
N GLU A 20 4.61 -11.93 14.23
CA GLU A 20 5.32 -11.67 15.47
C GLU A 20 4.47 -10.96 16.50
N THR A 21 4.80 -11.21 17.76
CA THR A 21 4.23 -10.46 18.87
C THR A 21 4.67 -9.01 18.74
N PHE A 22 3.75 -8.13 18.93
CA PHE A 22 3.77 -6.81 18.42
C PHE A 22 4.21 -5.75 19.41
N TYR A 23 4.95 -4.76 18.92
CA TYR A 23 5.11 -3.48 19.61
C TYR A 23 4.76 -2.33 18.69
N ASP A 24 4.40 -1.19 19.27
CA ASP A 24 4.22 0.02 18.51
C ASP A 24 5.57 0.52 18.04
N SER A 25 5.88 0.30 16.76
CA SER A 25 7.09 0.87 16.18
C SER A 25 6.81 2.29 15.72
N TYR A 26 7.88 3.05 15.51
CA TYR A 26 7.79 4.37 14.94
C TYR A 26 7.07 4.35 13.59
N GLU A 27 7.40 3.37 12.74
CA GLU A 27 6.82 3.27 11.41
C GLU A 27 5.31 3.05 11.45
N ILE A 28 4.86 2.18 12.34
CA ILE A 28 3.42 1.91 12.48
C ILE A 28 2.69 3.17 12.91
N ARG A 29 3.21 3.89 13.91
CA ARG A 29 2.58 5.12 14.37
C ARG A 29 2.58 6.19 13.29
N MET A 30 3.67 6.29 12.54
CA MET A 30 3.77 7.28 11.47
C MET A 30 2.77 6.96 10.35
N MET A 31 2.67 5.71 9.94
CA MET A 31 1.73 5.30 8.90
C MET A 31 0.28 5.43 9.33
N ALA A 32 -0.03 5.10 10.58
CA ALA A 32 -1.41 5.16 11.08
C ALA A 32 -1.88 6.59 11.33
N SER A 33 -0.96 7.50 11.64
CA SER A 33 -1.29 8.89 11.98
C SER A 33 -1.25 9.84 10.80
N ASN A 34 -0.69 9.43 9.68
CA ASN A 34 -0.51 10.28 8.51
C ASN A 34 -1.07 9.64 7.25
N CYS A 35 -1.60 10.47 6.37
CA CYS A 35 -1.98 10.04 5.04
C CYS A 35 -0.84 10.43 4.11
N ILE A 36 0.04 9.48 3.83
CA ILE A 36 1.22 9.72 3.01
C ILE A 36 0.88 9.46 1.55
N ASP A 37 0.98 10.49 0.71
CA ASP A 37 0.68 10.37 -0.71
C ASP A 37 1.57 9.31 -1.36
N GLY A 38 0.96 8.42 -2.13
CA GLY A 38 1.68 7.35 -2.80
C GLY A 38 1.78 6.06 -2.00
N LEU A 39 1.34 6.05 -0.74
CA LEU A 39 1.22 4.84 0.05
C LEU A 39 -0.25 4.50 0.25
N LEU A 40 -0.55 3.19 0.28
CA LEU A 40 -1.89 2.75 0.64
C LEU A 40 -2.20 3.20 2.06
N LYS A 41 -3.41 3.73 2.26
CA LYS A 41 -3.84 4.19 3.57
C LYS A 41 -3.90 3.03 4.54
N PHE A 42 -3.34 3.23 5.71
CA PHE A 42 -3.07 2.16 6.67
C PHE A 42 -3.73 2.43 8.02
N HIS A 43 -4.29 1.38 8.62
CA HIS A 43 -4.64 1.42 10.03
C HIS A 43 -4.52 0.03 10.65
N VAL A 44 -4.48 0.00 11.98
CA VAL A 44 -4.34 -1.24 12.74
C VAL A 44 -5.64 -1.51 13.47
N LYS A 45 -6.10 -2.76 13.42
CA LYS A 45 -7.22 -3.22 14.26
C LYS A 45 -6.72 -4.30 15.18
N GLN A 46 -7.19 -4.28 16.41
CA GLN A 46 -6.89 -5.33 17.38
C GLN A 46 -8.20 -5.89 17.93
N VAL A 47 -8.39 -7.20 17.73
CA VAL A 47 -9.55 -7.92 18.21
C VAL A 47 -9.05 -9.21 18.86
N ASP A 48 -9.44 -9.45 20.11
CA ASP A 48 -9.05 -10.65 20.88
C ASP A 48 -7.54 -10.89 20.88
N ASN A 49 -6.77 -9.82 21.09
CA ASN A 49 -5.32 -9.82 21.12
C ASN A 49 -4.66 -10.15 19.77
N ILE A 50 -5.43 -10.19 18.71
CA ILE A 50 -4.90 -10.36 17.36
C ILE A 50 -4.87 -8.99 16.69
N ARG A 51 -3.68 -8.60 16.22
CA ARG A 51 -3.52 -7.35 15.48
C ARG A 51 -3.53 -7.65 13.99
N SER A 52 -4.24 -6.80 13.26
CA SER A 52 -4.33 -6.90 11.81
C SER A 52 -4.00 -5.54 11.21
N TYR A 53 -3.23 -5.56 10.12
CA TYR A 53 -2.91 -4.36 9.36
C TYR A 53 -3.87 -4.25 8.20
N TYR A 54 -4.60 -3.14 8.17
CA TYR A 54 -5.59 -2.87 7.12
C TYR A 54 -5.04 -1.83 6.16
N TYR A 55 -5.04 -2.18 4.87
CA TYR A 55 -4.63 -1.26 3.81
C TYR A 55 -5.83 -1.01 2.90
N GLU A 56 -6.22 0.23 2.74
CA GLU A 56 -7.38 0.57 1.91
C GLU A 56 -7.04 0.52 0.43
N ILE A 57 -7.79 -0.29 -0.32
CA ILE A 57 -7.59 -0.47 -1.76
C ILE A 57 -8.84 -0.09 -2.55
N THR A 58 -9.73 0.68 -1.96
CA THR A 58 -10.98 1.11 -2.59
C THR A 58 -10.71 1.81 -3.91
N SER A 59 -11.37 1.36 -4.97
CA SER A 59 -11.27 1.92 -6.33
C SER A 59 -9.87 1.81 -6.94
N ARG A 60 -9.03 0.92 -6.43
CA ARG A 60 -7.69 0.68 -6.94
C ARG A 60 -7.54 -0.77 -7.37
N GLN A 61 -6.65 -1.02 -8.32
CA GLN A 61 -6.37 -2.36 -8.83
C GLN A 61 -4.88 -2.65 -8.81
N PRO A 62 -4.49 -3.91 -8.59
CA PRO A 62 -3.09 -4.28 -8.78
C PRO A 62 -2.65 -4.00 -10.21
N LEU A 63 -1.43 -3.55 -10.37
CA LEU A 63 -0.87 -3.28 -11.70
C LEU A 63 -0.95 -4.50 -12.61
N THR A 64 -0.72 -5.70 -12.06
CA THR A 64 -0.83 -6.94 -12.81
C THR A 64 -2.19 -7.08 -13.49
N ARG A 65 -3.26 -6.77 -12.76
CA ARG A 65 -4.61 -6.87 -13.29
C ARG A 65 -4.85 -5.86 -14.42
N LEU A 66 -4.34 -4.66 -14.24
CA LEU A 66 -4.47 -3.63 -15.28
C LEU A 66 -3.76 -4.07 -16.56
N LEU A 67 -2.58 -4.69 -16.43
CA LEU A 67 -1.78 -5.16 -17.56
C LEU A 67 -2.43 -6.33 -18.31
N GLU A 68 -3.37 -7.05 -17.71
CA GLU A 68 -4.12 -8.10 -18.39
C GLU A 68 -5.05 -7.53 -19.47
N TYR A 69 -5.47 -6.29 -19.31
CA TYR A 69 -6.45 -5.67 -20.19
C TYR A 69 -5.85 -4.65 -21.15
N GLN A 70 -4.67 -4.14 -20.84
CA GLN A 70 -4.05 -3.12 -21.67
C GLN A 70 -2.54 -3.11 -21.52
N SER A 71 -1.86 -2.65 -22.56
CA SER A 71 -0.43 -2.41 -22.52
C SER A 71 -0.20 -0.99 -22.01
N LEU A 72 0.92 -0.79 -21.31
CA LEU A 72 1.29 0.56 -20.87
C LEU A 72 1.92 1.33 -22.02
N GLY A 73 1.40 2.53 -22.27
CA GLY A 73 2.05 3.47 -23.18
C GLY A 73 3.21 4.17 -22.48
N ALA A 74 3.94 4.98 -23.25
CA ALA A 74 5.08 5.71 -22.71
C ALA A 74 4.67 6.66 -21.57
N GLU A 75 3.51 7.29 -21.70
CA GLU A 75 3.02 8.24 -20.70
C GLU A 75 2.65 7.55 -19.40
N GLU A 76 1.92 6.43 -19.48
CA GLU A 76 1.56 5.65 -18.28
C GLU A 76 2.80 5.09 -17.60
N LEU A 77 3.78 4.63 -18.37
CA LEU A 77 5.02 4.13 -17.80
C LEU A 77 5.77 5.24 -17.08
N ARG A 78 5.80 6.44 -17.66
CA ARG A 78 6.41 7.60 -17.03
C ARG A 78 5.70 7.97 -15.73
N CYS A 79 4.39 7.96 -15.71
CA CYS A 79 3.60 8.22 -14.50
C CYS A 79 3.89 7.19 -13.41
N LEU A 80 4.00 5.93 -13.80
CA LEU A 80 4.32 4.85 -12.88
C LEU A 80 5.68 5.06 -12.22
N ILE A 81 6.71 5.27 -13.02
CA ILE A 81 8.07 5.44 -12.52
C ILE A 81 8.17 6.70 -11.66
N THR A 82 7.61 7.81 -12.13
CA THR A 82 7.62 9.07 -11.38
C THR A 82 6.90 8.93 -10.05
N GLY A 83 5.75 8.25 -10.05
CA GLY A 83 4.99 8.01 -8.82
C GLY A 83 5.76 7.19 -7.80
N ILE A 84 6.44 6.15 -8.25
CA ILE A 84 7.27 5.32 -7.38
C ILE A 84 8.40 6.14 -6.77
N VAL A 85 9.13 6.88 -7.60
CA VAL A 85 10.26 7.70 -7.14
C VAL A 85 9.81 8.74 -6.13
N ARG A 86 8.72 9.45 -6.41
CA ARG A 86 8.19 10.47 -5.50
C ARG A 86 7.75 9.87 -4.17
N THR A 87 7.16 8.68 -4.20
CA THR A 87 6.75 8.01 -2.97
C THR A 87 7.96 7.62 -2.12
N LEU A 88 9.01 7.11 -2.76
CA LEU A 88 10.24 6.78 -2.05
C LEU A 88 10.88 8.02 -1.42
N GLU A 89 10.84 9.15 -2.10
CA GLU A 89 11.34 10.42 -1.54
C GLU A 89 10.53 10.86 -0.32
N ARG A 90 9.19 10.71 -0.38
CA ARG A 90 8.34 11.03 0.76
C ARG A 90 8.62 10.13 1.94
N MET A 91 8.89 8.85 1.68
CA MET A 91 9.25 7.91 2.74
C MET A 91 10.51 8.36 3.48
N GLU A 92 11.50 8.88 2.77
CA GLU A 92 12.68 9.45 3.41
C GLU A 92 12.33 10.63 4.31
N THR A 93 11.42 11.50 3.84
CA THR A 93 10.93 12.63 4.62
C THR A 93 10.31 12.20 5.94
N TYR A 94 9.57 11.09 5.93
CA TYR A 94 8.94 10.55 7.13
C TYR A 94 9.84 9.56 7.87
N LEU A 95 11.08 9.38 7.43
CA LEU A 95 12.07 8.47 8.03
C LEU A 95 11.60 7.00 8.02
N LEU A 96 10.92 6.60 6.97
CA LEU A 96 10.47 5.22 6.80
C LEU A 96 11.51 4.42 6.02
N GLN A 97 11.57 3.12 6.25
CA GLN A 97 12.55 2.24 5.62
C GLN A 97 12.05 1.74 4.26
N GLU A 98 12.83 1.99 3.21
CA GLU A 98 12.47 1.59 1.85
C GLU A 98 12.44 0.08 1.67
N GLY A 99 13.26 -0.65 2.40
CA GLY A 99 13.39 -2.10 2.24
C GLY A 99 12.12 -2.89 2.50
N GLN A 100 11.08 -2.25 3.03
CA GLN A 100 9.81 -2.90 3.33
C GLN A 100 8.74 -2.68 2.28
N ILE A 101 9.05 -1.95 1.22
CA ILE A 101 8.11 -1.76 0.12
C ILE A 101 8.14 -2.96 -0.81
N LEU A 102 6.95 -3.41 -1.19
CA LEU A 102 6.79 -4.47 -2.17
C LEU A 102 6.59 -3.83 -3.55
N LEU A 103 7.58 -3.98 -4.42
CA LEU A 103 7.57 -3.37 -5.76
C LEU A 103 7.20 -4.35 -6.87
N GLU A 104 6.67 -5.50 -6.53
CA GLU A 104 6.18 -6.43 -7.53
C GLU A 104 4.84 -5.94 -8.09
N PRO A 105 4.56 -6.15 -9.39
CA PRO A 105 3.32 -5.66 -9.99
C PRO A 105 2.04 -6.12 -9.29
N ASP A 106 2.07 -7.29 -8.65
CA ASP A 106 0.92 -7.79 -7.90
C ASP A 106 0.59 -6.91 -6.69
N TYR A 107 1.57 -6.16 -6.19
CA TYR A 107 1.43 -5.38 -4.96
C TYR A 107 1.49 -3.87 -5.19
N ILE A 108 1.65 -3.44 -6.44
CA ILE A 108 1.56 -2.02 -6.80
C ILE A 108 0.11 -1.77 -7.20
N TYR A 109 -0.56 -0.87 -6.47
CA TYR A 109 -1.95 -0.53 -6.75
C TYR A 109 -2.04 0.74 -7.56
N VAL A 110 -3.01 0.78 -8.47
CA VAL A 110 -3.18 1.89 -9.40
C VAL A 110 -4.65 2.31 -9.40
N GLU A 111 -4.88 3.60 -9.40
CA GLU A 111 -6.21 4.12 -9.69
C GLU A 111 -6.33 4.26 -11.20
N PRO A 112 -7.25 3.50 -11.85
CA PRO A 112 -7.29 3.44 -13.32
C PRO A 112 -7.62 4.76 -14.01
N GLU A 113 -8.40 5.62 -13.37
CA GLU A 113 -8.87 6.85 -14.01
C GLU A 113 -7.75 7.84 -14.31
N ASN A 114 -6.83 8.02 -13.35
CA ASN A 114 -5.75 9.01 -13.50
C ASN A 114 -4.36 8.39 -13.44
N PHE A 115 -4.28 7.08 -13.36
CA PHE A 115 -3.04 6.32 -13.28
C PHE A 115 -2.16 6.74 -12.09
N THR A 116 -2.78 7.03 -10.96
CA THR A 116 -2.07 7.33 -9.73
C THR A 116 -1.63 6.01 -9.07
N VAL A 117 -0.37 5.97 -8.64
CA VAL A 117 0.26 4.77 -8.10
C VAL A 117 0.25 4.81 -6.58
N TYR A 118 -0.05 3.67 -5.96
CA TYR A 118 -0.03 3.51 -4.51
C TYR A 118 0.79 2.30 -4.15
N LEU A 119 1.77 2.49 -3.30
CA LEU A 119 2.68 1.43 -2.88
C LEU A 119 2.25 0.84 -1.55
N TRP A 120 2.57 -0.43 -1.38
CA TRP A 120 2.26 -1.17 -0.17
C TRP A 120 3.51 -1.22 0.70
N LEU A 121 3.50 -0.48 1.81
CA LEU A 121 4.58 -0.48 2.79
C LEU A 121 4.19 -1.35 3.98
N ILE A 122 5.01 -2.35 4.25
CA ILE A 122 4.82 -3.20 5.43
C ILE A 122 5.75 -2.67 6.52
N PRO A 123 5.21 -2.18 7.66
CA PRO A 123 6.06 -1.64 8.73
C PRO A 123 6.90 -2.73 9.38
N GLY A 124 8.12 -2.36 9.74
CA GLY A 124 9.06 -3.25 10.39
C GLY A 124 9.00 -3.22 11.91
#